data_771012472f763f0f1449911133b1bab1
#
_entry.id   771012472f763f0f1449911133b1bab1
#
_cell.length_a   1.000
_cell.length_b   1.000
_cell.length_c   1.000
_cell.angle_alpha   90.00
_cell.angle_beta   90.00
_cell.angle_gamma   90.00
#
_symmetry.space_group_name_H-M   'P 1'
#
loop_
_entity.id
_entity.type
_entity.pdbx_description
1 polymer ?
#
loop_
_entity_poly.entity_id
_entity_poly.type
_entity_poly.pdbx_seq_one_letter_code
_entity_poly.pdbx_strand_id
1 'polypeptide(L)'
;MQDHQENDSKPSKERPRASAPLVYPVEPPEPGGALQRIADGLLWARIPMPIALNHINVYLLRDHDGWVIIDTGLQHEQSLLAWPKIAAAPELEGLPFKALICTHFHYDHGGMARWLCNTYGIPLYMSRAEHHTMRTNYQPFPAGPELPPAFVRFYGGAGVSTENLEKMATFLRQDPFITPPQESYIRLRRGDTLSIGQRQWQVLIGSGHSPEHVCLYCDQDPAQPLLIAGDQLISRISSNVPVNPSEPEANPLKDWLDSLDMLDTLAPKTWVMPAHQGVFTGLHLRTQELREHHAFQFDAIVDLLQQHGEMTAAQVMEAIFPKLRNPIDQLLAVGEVVAHLHHLMPVGRVRRRFDDAAQVYRFAAGAAAGDKPLFGVLRVQAAVV
;
A
#
# COMPACT_ATOMS: atom_id res chain seq x y z
N MET A 1 -22.53 -56.71 -4.14
CA MET A 1 -22.81 -55.31 -4.46
C MET A 1 -21.74 -54.49 -3.71
N GLN A 2 -20.70 -54.13 -4.45
CA GLN A 2 -19.59 -53.31 -3.94
C GLN A 2 -19.82 -51.90 -4.44
N ASP A 3 -20.01 -50.97 -3.52
CA ASP A 3 -20.07 -49.55 -3.80
C ASP A 3 -18.65 -49.01 -3.99
N HIS A 4 -18.33 -48.61 -5.21
CA HIS A 4 -17.16 -47.83 -5.52
C HIS A 4 -17.44 -46.36 -5.18
N GLN A 5 -16.91 -45.87 -4.06
CA GLN A 5 -16.73 -44.44 -3.81
C GLN A 5 -15.50 -44.01 -4.58
N GLU A 6 -15.68 -43.30 -5.67
CA GLU A 6 -14.64 -42.53 -6.35
C GLU A 6 -14.30 -41.29 -5.45
N ASN A 7 -13.09 -41.34 -4.92
CA ASN A 7 -12.52 -40.26 -4.13
C ASN A 7 -11.84 -39.27 -5.10
N ASP A 8 -12.60 -38.27 -5.57
CA ASP A 8 -12.15 -37.23 -6.47
C ASP A 8 -11.39 -36.15 -5.66
N SER A 9 -10.21 -36.50 -5.17
CA SER A 9 -9.27 -35.53 -4.55
C SER A 9 -8.51 -34.80 -5.65
N LYS A 10 -9.07 -33.63 -6.09
CA LYS A 10 -8.30 -32.67 -6.90
C LYS A 10 -7.09 -32.20 -6.10
N PRO A 11 -5.90 -32.12 -6.70
CA PRO A 11 -4.72 -31.58 -6.02
C PRO A 11 -4.94 -30.10 -5.73
N SER A 12 -5.06 -29.76 -4.45
CA SER A 12 -4.94 -28.37 -4.01
C SER A 12 -3.53 -27.90 -4.37
N LYS A 13 -3.42 -26.91 -5.26
CA LYS A 13 -2.13 -26.23 -5.50
C LYS A 13 -1.63 -25.73 -4.13
N GLU A 14 -0.60 -26.35 -3.59
CA GLU A 14 0.03 -25.89 -2.34
C GLU A 14 0.61 -24.49 -2.57
N ARG A 15 0.44 -23.61 -1.58
CA ARG A 15 1.15 -22.34 -1.57
C ARG A 15 2.65 -22.61 -1.69
N PRO A 16 3.41 -21.79 -2.46
CA PRO A 16 4.86 -21.92 -2.53
C PRO A 16 5.45 -22.04 -1.12
N ARG A 17 6.29 -23.06 -0.89
CA ARG A 17 6.99 -23.22 0.40
C ARG A 17 7.88 -22.02 0.61
N ALA A 18 7.88 -21.48 1.84
CA ALA A 18 8.76 -20.40 2.24
C ALA A 18 10.21 -20.73 1.84
N SER A 19 10.81 -19.85 1.06
CA SER A 19 12.24 -19.74 0.82
C SER A 19 12.98 -19.55 2.15
N ALA A 20 14.31 -19.45 2.14
CA ALA A 20 15.08 -19.22 3.36
C ALA A 20 14.49 -18.04 4.18
N PRO A 21 14.37 -18.15 5.51
CA PRO A 21 13.69 -17.13 6.31
C PRO A 21 14.41 -15.78 6.20
N LEU A 22 13.65 -14.69 6.12
CA LEU A 22 14.20 -13.33 6.26
C LEU A 22 14.89 -13.21 7.63
N VAL A 23 15.98 -12.46 7.68
CA VAL A 23 16.70 -12.21 8.92
C VAL A 23 16.29 -10.86 9.49
N TYR A 24 15.98 -10.82 10.78
CA TYR A 24 15.58 -9.62 11.53
C TYR A 24 16.74 -9.20 12.44
N PRO A 25 17.61 -8.28 11.99
CA PRO A 25 18.87 -7.96 12.69
C PRO A 25 18.66 -7.09 13.93
N VAL A 26 17.50 -6.48 14.11
CA VAL A 26 17.19 -5.55 15.20
C VAL A 26 15.84 -5.91 15.83
N GLU A 27 15.83 -6.01 17.16
CA GLU A 27 14.57 -6.18 17.90
C GLU A 27 13.72 -4.91 17.80
N PRO A 28 12.40 -5.06 17.62
CA PRO A 28 11.52 -3.91 17.50
C PRO A 28 11.36 -3.19 18.85
N PRO A 29 11.25 -1.84 18.84
CA PRO A 29 10.92 -1.11 20.04
C PRO A 29 9.48 -1.39 20.48
N GLU A 30 9.23 -1.24 21.79
CA GLU A 30 7.86 -1.24 22.32
C GLU A 30 7.07 -0.06 21.77
N PRO A 31 5.79 -0.25 21.34
CA PRO A 31 4.98 0.85 20.84
C PRO A 31 4.71 1.93 21.89
N GLY A 32 4.63 3.19 21.45
CA GLY A 32 4.21 4.30 22.31
C GLY A 32 5.33 5.24 22.78
N GLY A 33 6.48 5.25 22.09
CA GLY A 33 7.52 6.26 22.30
C GLY A 33 8.91 5.73 22.63
N ALA A 34 9.08 4.41 22.79
CA ALA A 34 10.41 3.81 22.89
C ALA A 34 11.18 3.94 21.58
N LEU A 35 12.50 4.17 21.66
CA LEU A 35 13.38 4.29 20.50
C LEU A 35 14.38 3.13 20.47
N GLN A 36 14.57 2.57 19.28
CA GLN A 36 15.57 1.55 19.00
C GLN A 36 16.57 2.08 17.96
N ARG A 37 17.86 1.99 18.27
CA ARG A 37 18.91 2.33 17.30
C ARG A 37 19.06 1.23 16.27
N ILE A 38 19.00 1.58 14.97
CA ILE A 38 19.26 0.68 13.84
C ILE A 38 20.71 0.81 13.38
N ALA A 39 21.17 2.05 13.22
CA ALA A 39 22.51 2.42 12.83
C ALA A 39 22.90 3.75 13.49
N ASP A 40 24.13 4.21 13.32
CA ASP A 40 24.51 5.52 13.80
C ASP A 40 23.66 6.62 13.14
N GLY A 41 23.09 7.50 13.96
CA GLY A 41 22.16 8.54 13.49
C GLY A 41 20.84 8.05 12.92
N LEU A 42 20.43 6.80 13.18
CA LEU A 42 19.17 6.23 12.71
C LEU A 42 18.44 5.53 13.85
N LEU A 43 17.28 6.08 14.23
CA LEU A 43 16.42 5.55 15.27
C LEU A 43 15.08 5.09 14.69
N TRP A 44 14.48 4.11 15.34
CA TRP A 44 13.21 3.50 15.02
C TRP A 44 12.27 3.61 16.20
N ALA A 45 11.05 4.10 15.98
CA ALA A 45 9.95 4.06 16.93
C ALA A 45 8.73 3.35 16.32
N ARG A 46 7.85 2.88 17.19
CA ARG A 46 6.53 2.35 16.83
C ARG A 46 5.44 3.23 17.38
N ILE A 47 4.59 3.74 16.49
CA ILE A 47 3.38 4.49 16.87
C ILE A 47 2.21 3.50 16.91
N PRO A 48 1.50 3.38 18.05
CA PRO A 48 0.37 2.47 18.17
C PRO A 48 -0.79 2.84 17.26
N MET A 49 -1.51 1.84 16.76
CA MET A 49 -2.71 2.02 15.94
C MET A 49 -3.86 1.15 16.46
N PRO A 50 -5.12 1.66 16.50
CA PRO A 50 -6.29 0.93 16.97
C PRO A 50 -6.92 0.03 15.89
N ILE A 51 -6.10 -0.55 15.01
CA ILE A 51 -6.49 -1.42 13.90
C ILE A 51 -5.67 -2.71 13.91
N ALA A 52 -5.98 -3.64 13.01
CA ALA A 52 -5.33 -4.97 12.98
C ALA A 52 -3.80 -4.92 12.85
N LEU A 53 -3.24 -3.94 12.13
CA LEU A 53 -1.79 -3.72 12.01
C LEU A 53 -1.14 -3.26 13.31
N ASN A 54 -1.90 -2.81 14.29
CA ASN A 54 -1.58 -2.39 15.66
C ASN A 54 -0.44 -1.36 15.84
N HIS A 55 0.41 -1.13 14.86
CA HIS A 55 1.46 -0.10 14.88
C HIS A 55 1.91 0.27 13.47
N ILE A 56 2.50 1.47 13.37
CA ILE A 56 3.35 1.88 12.26
C ILE A 56 4.76 2.17 12.78
N ASN A 57 5.75 1.81 11.99
CA ASN A 57 7.14 2.17 12.21
C ASN A 57 7.39 3.59 11.68
N VAL A 58 7.96 4.44 12.51
CA VAL A 58 8.49 5.75 12.10
C VAL A 58 10.00 5.76 12.34
N TYR A 59 10.72 6.46 11.49
CA TYR A 59 12.17 6.54 11.58
C TYR A 59 12.62 7.97 11.81
N LEU A 60 13.70 8.14 12.56
CA LEU A 60 14.31 9.43 12.86
C LEU A 60 15.73 9.39 12.34
N LEU A 61 16.04 10.33 11.44
CA LEU A 61 17.35 10.49 10.84
C LEU A 61 18.05 11.69 11.47
N ARG A 62 19.23 11.45 12.06
CA ARG A 62 20.04 12.48 12.65
C ARG A 62 20.61 13.42 11.58
N ASP A 63 20.31 14.70 11.70
CA ASP A 63 20.98 15.77 10.98
C ASP A 63 21.96 16.51 11.93
N HIS A 64 22.73 17.48 11.42
CA HIS A 64 23.76 18.17 12.18
C HIS A 64 23.22 18.81 13.47
N ASP A 65 22.06 19.44 13.42
CA ASP A 65 21.46 20.24 14.48
C ASP A 65 20.01 19.84 14.80
N GLY A 66 19.59 18.60 14.45
CA GLY A 66 18.25 18.10 14.72
C GLY A 66 17.96 16.75 14.11
N TRP A 67 16.68 16.43 13.99
CA TRP A 67 16.20 15.13 13.50
C TRP A 67 15.16 15.30 12.40
N VAL A 68 15.26 14.49 11.36
CA VAL A 68 14.26 14.39 10.29
C VAL A 68 13.37 13.19 10.58
N ILE A 69 12.06 13.41 10.58
CA ILE A 69 11.04 12.39 10.83
C ILE A 69 10.64 11.73 9.50
N ILE A 70 10.46 10.41 9.49
CA ILE A 70 9.89 9.67 8.38
C ILE A 70 8.60 9.02 8.84
N ASP A 71 7.47 9.41 8.22
CA ASP A 71 6.09 9.03 8.52
C ASP A 71 5.58 9.44 9.91
N THR A 72 4.29 9.26 10.20
CA THR A 72 3.66 9.98 11.32
C THR A 72 2.82 9.15 12.27
N GLY A 73 2.07 8.20 11.77
CA GLY A 73 0.99 7.53 12.50
C GLY A 73 -0.40 8.10 12.19
N LEU A 74 -1.43 7.35 12.56
CA LEU A 74 -2.83 7.80 12.52
C LEU A 74 -3.02 8.96 13.51
N GLN A 75 -3.86 9.93 13.17
CA GLN A 75 -4.28 10.95 14.15
C GLN A 75 -5.25 10.34 15.16
N HIS A 76 -4.70 9.77 16.21
CA HIS A 76 -5.39 9.08 17.26
C HIS A 76 -4.77 9.41 18.62
N GLU A 77 -5.51 9.23 19.71
CA GLU A 77 -5.06 9.55 21.07
C GLU A 77 -3.69 8.94 21.39
N GLN A 78 -3.49 7.67 21.08
CA GLN A 78 -2.21 6.98 21.36
C GLN A 78 -1.03 7.59 20.60
N SER A 79 -1.24 8.03 19.36
CA SER A 79 -0.21 8.72 18.56
C SER A 79 0.10 10.10 19.14
N LEU A 80 -0.93 10.83 19.54
CA LEU A 80 -0.78 12.14 20.21
C LEU A 80 0.01 12.04 21.53
N LEU A 81 -0.11 10.90 22.25
CA LEU A 81 0.64 10.63 23.47
C LEU A 81 2.08 10.12 23.20
N ALA A 82 2.31 9.46 22.06
CA ALA A 82 3.62 8.91 21.71
C ALA A 82 4.61 10.00 21.26
N TRP A 83 4.19 10.95 20.42
CA TRP A 83 5.08 11.96 19.84
C TRP A 83 5.77 12.87 20.87
N PRO A 84 5.09 13.40 21.91
CA PRO A 84 5.78 14.15 22.97
C PRO A 84 6.82 13.33 23.74
N LYS A 85 6.59 12.01 23.94
CA LYS A 85 7.57 11.12 24.56
C LYS A 85 8.80 10.92 23.68
N ILE A 86 8.58 10.72 22.36
CA ILE A 86 9.67 10.63 21.38
C ILE A 86 10.47 11.94 21.39
N ALA A 87 9.80 13.11 21.33
CA ALA A 87 10.47 14.41 21.31
C ALA A 87 11.30 14.68 22.58
N ALA A 88 10.91 14.11 23.71
CA ALA A 88 11.62 14.23 25.00
C ALA A 88 12.62 13.10 25.27
N ALA A 89 12.77 12.14 24.34
CA ALA A 89 13.63 10.99 24.54
C ALA A 89 15.11 11.38 24.63
N PRO A 90 15.88 10.82 25.58
CA PRO A 90 17.32 11.12 25.75
C PRO A 90 18.13 10.86 24.48
N GLU A 91 17.73 9.89 23.66
CA GLU A 91 18.36 9.52 22.39
C GLU A 91 18.36 10.64 21.37
N LEU A 92 17.46 11.61 21.48
CA LEU A 92 17.43 12.82 20.64
C LEU A 92 18.39 13.91 21.12
N GLU A 93 19.05 13.74 22.26
CA GLU A 93 20.07 14.65 22.82
C GLU A 93 19.56 16.10 22.98
N GLY A 94 18.26 16.28 23.19
CA GLY A 94 17.63 17.59 23.31
C GLY A 94 17.54 18.37 21.99
N LEU A 95 17.82 17.75 20.87
CA LEU A 95 17.81 18.38 19.56
C LEU A 95 16.40 18.40 18.96
N PRO A 96 16.01 19.47 18.23
CA PRO A 96 14.68 19.61 17.68
C PRO A 96 14.44 18.72 16.46
N PHE A 97 13.17 18.51 16.13
CA PHE A 97 12.79 18.07 14.78
C PHE A 97 13.00 19.22 13.78
N LYS A 98 13.42 18.88 12.55
CA LYS A 98 13.74 19.84 11.48
C LYS A 98 12.87 19.71 10.26
N ALA A 99 12.41 18.51 9.97
CA ALA A 99 11.60 18.22 8.80
C ALA A 99 10.80 16.92 9.02
N LEU A 100 9.73 16.80 8.27
CA LEU A 100 8.94 15.59 8.13
C LEU A 100 8.98 15.14 6.68
N ILE A 101 9.27 13.86 6.44
CA ILE A 101 9.10 13.21 5.13
C ILE A 101 7.97 12.20 5.28
N CYS A 102 6.89 12.33 4.49
CA CYS A 102 5.89 11.29 4.38
C CYS A 102 6.16 10.44 3.13
N THR A 103 6.21 9.12 3.31
CA THR A 103 6.45 8.19 2.22
C THR A 103 5.31 8.20 1.22
N HIS A 104 4.07 8.21 1.71
CA HIS A 104 2.86 8.26 0.89
C HIS A 104 1.64 8.81 1.66
N PHE A 105 0.47 8.84 1.00
CA PHE A 105 -0.72 9.56 1.46
C PHE A 105 -1.56 8.83 2.51
N HIS A 106 -1.40 7.52 2.74
CA HIS A 106 -2.27 6.78 3.67
C HIS A 106 -2.27 7.40 5.07
N TYR A 107 -3.37 7.22 5.79
CA TYR A 107 -3.63 7.91 7.06
C TYR A 107 -2.60 7.62 8.14
N ASP A 108 -2.05 6.42 8.17
CA ASP A 108 -1.02 6.03 9.12
C ASP A 108 0.38 6.60 8.77
N HIS A 109 0.58 7.07 7.55
CA HIS A 109 1.82 7.72 7.11
C HIS A 109 1.72 9.26 7.12
N GLY A 110 0.61 9.80 6.63
CA GLY A 110 0.40 11.23 6.51
C GLY A 110 -0.59 11.83 7.51
N GLY A 111 -1.32 11.01 8.28
CA GLY A 111 -2.45 11.46 9.10
C GLY A 111 -2.11 12.51 10.14
N MET A 112 -0.93 12.45 10.75
CA MET A 112 -0.47 13.46 11.69
C MET A 112 0.45 14.53 11.07
N ALA A 113 0.63 14.56 9.75
CA ALA A 113 1.57 15.47 9.11
C ALA A 113 1.28 16.95 9.48
N ARG A 114 0.02 17.38 9.39
CA ARG A 114 -0.38 18.74 9.78
C ARG A 114 -0.12 19.03 11.26
N TRP A 115 -0.44 18.08 12.14
CA TRP A 115 -0.21 18.24 13.57
C TRP A 115 1.28 18.36 13.88
N LEU A 116 2.13 17.49 13.34
CA LEU A 116 3.59 17.52 13.55
C LEU A 116 4.21 18.81 12.99
N CYS A 117 3.86 19.16 11.74
CA CYS A 117 4.39 20.39 11.12
C CYS A 117 4.03 21.63 11.92
N ASN A 118 2.79 21.74 12.40
CA ASN A 118 2.35 22.90 13.18
C ASN A 118 2.93 22.91 14.61
N THR A 119 2.99 21.75 15.27
CA THR A 119 3.49 21.64 16.65
C THR A 119 4.97 21.95 16.75
N TYR A 120 5.77 21.49 15.79
CA TYR A 120 7.23 21.62 15.81
C TYR A 120 7.75 22.68 14.85
N GLY A 121 6.89 23.36 14.08
CA GLY A 121 7.29 24.41 13.14
C GLY A 121 8.15 23.90 11.98
N ILE A 122 7.92 22.67 11.50
CA ILE A 122 8.75 21.98 10.51
C ILE A 122 8.06 21.82 9.15
N PRO A 123 8.82 21.85 8.03
CA PRO A 123 8.26 21.60 6.71
C PRO A 123 7.95 20.13 6.46
N LEU A 124 6.92 19.89 5.61
CA LEU A 124 6.62 18.58 5.03
C LEU A 124 7.37 18.40 3.71
N TYR A 125 8.00 17.22 3.54
CA TYR A 125 8.53 16.74 2.27
C TYR A 125 7.70 15.56 1.78
N MET A 126 7.30 15.56 0.50
CA MET A 126 6.46 14.52 -0.09
C MET A 126 6.56 14.54 -1.61
N SER A 127 6.21 13.47 -2.30
CA SER A 127 6.06 13.50 -3.76
C SER A 127 4.82 14.30 -4.16
N ARG A 128 4.72 14.69 -5.45
CA ARG A 128 3.59 15.51 -5.92
C ARG A 128 2.28 14.72 -5.89
N ALA A 129 2.29 13.53 -6.45
CA ALA A 129 1.07 12.75 -6.54
C ALA A 129 0.55 12.37 -5.16
N GLU A 130 1.44 11.99 -4.24
CA GLU A 130 1.05 11.66 -2.85
C GLU A 130 0.40 12.84 -2.13
N HIS A 131 1.00 14.04 -2.21
CA HIS A 131 0.42 15.22 -1.56
C HIS A 131 -0.96 15.59 -2.16
N HIS A 132 -1.13 15.52 -3.49
CA HIS A 132 -2.43 15.81 -4.10
C HIS A 132 -3.46 14.73 -3.81
N THR A 133 -3.07 13.46 -3.77
CA THR A 133 -3.93 12.35 -3.36
C THR A 133 -4.34 12.47 -1.90
N MET A 134 -3.40 12.83 -1.01
CA MET A 134 -3.71 13.17 0.39
C MET A 134 -4.79 14.26 0.48
N ARG A 135 -4.62 15.36 -0.24
CA ARG A 135 -5.61 16.46 -0.23
C ARG A 135 -6.99 16.05 -0.73
N THR A 136 -7.06 15.10 -1.64
CA THR A 136 -8.32 14.58 -2.18
C THR A 136 -8.96 13.57 -1.21
N ASN A 137 -8.18 12.63 -0.69
CA ASN A 137 -8.68 11.53 0.13
C ASN A 137 -8.96 11.94 1.58
N TYR A 138 -8.28 13.00 2.08
CA TYR A 138 -8.52 13.52 3.44
C TYR A 138 -9.73 14.48 3.50
N GLN A 139 -10.62 14.38 2.52
CA GLN A 139 -11.92 15.05 2.56
C GLN A 139 -12.96 14.11 3.15
N PRO A 140 -13.88 14.62 3.98
CA PRO A 140 -15.00 13.82 4.48
C PRO A 140 -15.79 13.22 3.30
N PHE A 141 -16.15 11.95 3.43
CA PHE A 141 -17.06 11.35 2.46
C PHE A 141 -18.37 12.12 2.43
N PRO A 142 -18.96 12.43 1.24
CA PRO A 142 -20.13 13.29 1.13
C PRO A 142 -21.28 12.88 2.05
N ALA A 143 -21.81 13.86 2.79
CA ALA A 143 -23.00 13.69 3.61
C ALA A 143 -24.26 13.65 2.72
N GLY A 144 -25.31 12.97 3.20
CA GLY A 144 -26.58 12.87 2.51
C GLY A 144 -26.87 11.47 1.95
N PRO A 145 -28.10 11.28 1.40
CA PRO A 145 -28.55 9.96 0.95
C PRO A 145 -27.92 9.53 -0.39
N GLU A 146 -27.50 10.49 -1.21
CA GLU A 146 -26.92 10.19 -2.52
C GLU A 146 -25.45 9.79 -2.41
N LEU A 147 -25.11 8.69 -3.06
CA LEU A 147 -23.73 8.22 -3.15
C LEU A 147 -23.01 8.93 -4.31
N PRO A 148 -21.68 9.23 -4.19
CA PRO A 148 -20.92 9.83 -5.26
C PRO A 148 -21.01 8.99 -6.56
N PRO A 149 -21.32 9.59 -7.72
CA PRO A 149 -21.48 8.85 -8.97
C PRO A 149 -20.28 7.98 -9.36
N ALA A 150 -19.04 8.45 -9.09
CA ALA A 150 -17.83 7.68 -9.36
C ALA A 150 -17.74 6.43 -8.46
N PHE A 151 -18.12 6.57 -7.18
CA PHE A 151 -18.17 5.47 -6.21
C PHE A 151 -19.16 4.38 -6.66
N VAL A 152 -20.41 4.78 -6.97
CA VAL A 152 -21.46 3.86 -7.45
C VAL A 152 -21.04 3.18 -8.76
N ARG A 153 -20.50 3.94 -9.71
CA ARG A 153 -20.09 3.40 -11.01
C ARG A 153 -18.97 2.38 -10.87
N PHE A 154 -18.00 2.64 -10.01
CA PHE A 154 -16.86 1.74 -9.81
C PHE A 154 -17.28 0.49 -9.04
N TYR A 155 -17.74 0.63 -7.79
CA TYR A 155 -18.06 -0.53 -6.95
C TYR A 155 -19.35 -1.25 -7.38
N GLY A 156 -20.37 -0.51 -7.83
CA GLY A 156 -21.58 -1.11 -8.42
C GLY A 156 -21.26 -1.83 -9.72
N GLY A 157 -20.46 -1.20 -10.60
CA GLY A 157 -19.94 -1.86 -11.81
C GLY A 157 -19.09 -3.10 -11.54
N ALA A 158 -18.38 -3.15 -10.41
CA ALA A 158 -17.68 -4.33 -9.93
C ALA A 158 -18.61 -5.43 -9.38
N GLY A 159 -19.92 -5.16 -9.24
CA GLY A 159 -20.94 -6.10 -8.77
C GLY A 159 -21.21 -6.03 -7.27
N VAL A 160 -20.78 -4.97 -6.57
CA VAL A 160 -21.14 -4.73 -5.17
C VAL A 160 -22.61 -4.30 -5.13
N SER A 161 -23.42 -4.94 -4.26
CA SER A 161 -24.84 -4.62 -4.13
C SER A 161 -25.07 -3.22 -3.57
N THR A 162 -26.23 -2.61 -3.89
CA THR A 162 -26.62 -1.30 -3.36
C THR A 162 -26.60 -1.27 -1.82
N GLU A 163 -27.08 -2.33 -1.16
CA GLU A 163 -27.03 -2.45 0.29
C GLU A 163 -25.60 -2.39 0.84
N ASN A 164 -24.65 -3.08 0.20
CA ASN A 164 -23.24 -3.05 0.62
C ASN A 164 -22.58 -1.71 0.30
N LEU A 165 -22.93 -1.06 -0.80
CA LEU A 165 -22.47 0.30 -1.11
C LEU A 165 -22.91 1.31 -0.02
N GLU A 166 -24.14 1.20 0.48
CA GLU A 166 -24.64 2.06 1.56
C GLU A 166 -23.93 1.78 2.89
N LYS A 167 -23.64 0.51 3.21
CA LYS A 167 -22.84 0.13 4.39
C LYS A 167 -21.42 0.70 4.31
N MET A 168 -20.77 0.55 3.17
CA MET A 168 -19.44 1.12 2.93
C MET A 168 -19.45 2.65 3.06
N ALA A 169 -20.42 3.32 2.46
CA ALA A 169 -20.57 4.78 2.55
C ALA A 169 -20.84 5.25 3.98
N THR A 170 -21.64 4.51 4.74
CA THR A 170 -21.91 4.80 6.14
C THR A 170 -20.62 4.72 6.97
N PHE A 171 -19.79 3.70 6.72
CA PHE A 171 -18.49 3.56 7.35
C PHE A 171 -17.57 4.74 6.99
N LEU A 172 -17.47 5.08 5.70
CA LEU A 172 -16.61 6.17 5.22
C LEU A 172 -17.04 7.55 5.76
N ARG A 173 -18.35 7.78 5.98
CA ARG A 173 -18.84 9.02 6.61
C ARG A 173 -18.48 9.14 8.09
N GLN A 174 -18.20 8.02 8.73
CA GLN A 174 -17.84 7.94 10.16
C GLN A 174 -16.35 7.74 10.38
N ASP A 175 -15.52 7.80 9.31
CA ASP A 175 -14.10 7.56 9.40
C ASP A 175 -13.43 8.53 10.39
N PRO A 176 -12.94 8.04 11.55
CA PRO A 176 -12.36 8.88 12.60
C PRO A 176 -10.95 9.38 12.27
N PHE A 177 -10.34 8.87 11.19
CA PHE A 177 -8.95 9.15 10.84
C PHE A 177 -8.82 10.29 9.82
N ILE A 178 -9.94 10.79 9.29
CA ILE A 178 -9.95 11.93 8.38
C ILE A 178 -9.53 13.19 9.13
N THR A 179 -8.44 13.79 8.70
CA THR A 179 -7.88 15.02 9.25
C THR A 179 -7.56 16.00 8.13
N PRO A 180 -7.60 17.32 8.39
CA PRO A 180 -7.18 18.27 7.38
C PRO A 180 -5.72 18.00 6.95
N PRO A 181 -5.43 17.90 5.64
CA PRO A 181 -4.08 17.67 5.16
C PRO A 181 -3.18 18.88 5.43
N GLN A 182 -1.85 18.64 5.46
CA GLN A 182 -0.88 19.74 5.47
C GLN A 182 -0.98 20.54 4.17
N GLU A 183 -1.04 21.86 4.28
CA GLU A 183 -1.37 22.77 3.17
C GLU A 183 -0.24 22.90 2.14
N SER A 184 1.00 22.95 2.64
CA SER A 184 2.20 23.16 1.83
C SER A 184 3.22 22.05 2.05
N TYR A 185 4.01 21.78 1.01
CA TYR A 185 5.05 20.76 1.03
C TYR A 185 6.24 21.15 0.16
N ILE A 186 7.39 20.56 0.46
CA ILE A 186 8.58 20.58 -0.40
C ILE A 186 8.56 19.28 -1.22
N ARG A 187 8.60 19.44 -2.54
CA ARG A 187 8.47 18.30 -3.43
C ARG A 187 9.74 17.44 -3.48
N LEU A 188 9.56 16.13 -3.27
CA LEU A 188 10.54 15.09 -3.61
C LEU A 188 10.28 14.54 -5.01
N ARG A 189 11.36 14.17 -5.72
CA ARG A 189 11.33 13.57 -7.05
C ARG A 189 12.24 12.35 -7.10
N ARG A 190 11.93 11.42 -7.99
CA ARG A 190 12.85 10.32 -8.32
C ARG A 190 14.24 10.88 -8.66
N GLY A 191 15.27 10.33 -8.02
CA GLY A 191 16.66 10.70 -8.24
C GLY A 191 17.16 11.92 -7.47
N ASP A 192 16.27 12.61 -6.72
CA ASP A 192 16.72 13.63 -5.76
C ASP A 192 17.63 12.95 -4.72
N THR A 193 18.58 13.72 -4.20
CA THR A 193 19.46 13.28 -3.09
C THR A 193 19.27 14.21 -1.91
N LEU A 194 18.97 13.62 -0.74
CA LEU A 194 18.83 14.33 0.51
C LEU A 194 20.09 14.15 1.36
N SER A 195 20.79 15.25 1.67
CA SER A 195 21.88 15.24 2.64
C SER A 195 21.27 15.39 4.05
N ILE A 196 21.31 14.32 4.83
CA ILE A 196 20.82 14.31 6.22
C ILE A 196 21.97 13.83 7.11
N GLY A 197 22.52 14.72 7.91
CA GLY A 197 23.73 14.47 8.67
C GLY A 197 24.91 14.10 7.76
N GLN A 198 25.51 12.94 8.01
CA GLN A 198 26.62 12.43 7.20
C GLN A 198 26.15 11.52 6.06
N ARG A 199 24.87 11.30 5.90
CA ARG A 199 24.32 10.37 4.90
C ARG A 199 23.73 11.11 3.70
N GLN A 200 23.91 10.50 2.52
CA GLN A 200 23.23 10.88 1.29
C GLN A 200 22.12 9.86 1.01
N TRP A 201 20.89 10.30 1.06
CA TRP A 201 19.72 9.48 0.82
C TRP A 201 19.19 9.73 -0.59
N GLN A 202 19.28 8.73 -1.45
CA GLN A 202 18.68 8.78 -2.77
C GLN A 202 17.17 8.55 -2.67
N VAL A 203 16.39 9.44 -3.30
CA VAL A 203 14.94 9.30 -3.41
C VAL A 203 14.62 8.34 -4.55
N LEU A 204 14.03 7.20 -4.19
CA LEU A 204 13.42 6.26 -5.12
C LEU A 204 11.91 6.47 -5.09
N ILE A 205 11.25 6.28 -6.22
CA ILE A 205 9.79 6.34 -6.33
C ILE A 205 9.29 4.97 -6.75
N GLY A 206 8.53 4.34 -5.86
CA GLY A 206 7.71 3.18 -6.14
C GLY A 206 6.30 3.60 -6.55
N SER A 207 5.52 2.66 -7.11
CA SER A 207 4.13 2.89 -7.51
C SER A 207 3.32 1.61 -7.31
N GLY A 208 2.02 1.70 -7.46
CA GLY A 208 1.09 0.58 -7.36
C GLY A 208 0.32 0.55 -6.05
N HIS A 209 0.99 0.47 -4.91
CA HIS A 209 0.37 0.63 -3.59
C HIS A 209 -0.18 2.06 -3.41
N SER A 210 0.60 3.03 -3.84
CA SER A 210 0.23 4.44 -3.95
C SER A 210 0.85 5.05 -5.20
N PRO A 211 0.47 6.28 -5.63
CA PRO A 211 0.85 6.81 -6.94
C PRO A 211 2.35 7.06 -7.14
N GLU A 212 3.01 7.68 -6.14
CA GLU A 212 4.44 8.07 -6.18
C GLU A 212 5.08 7.84 -4.81
N HIS A 213 5.03 6.59 -4.31
CA HIS A 213 5.54 6.22 -2.99
C HIS A 213 7.05 6.53 -2.87
N VAL A 214 7.42 7.34 -1.88
CA VAL A 214 8.81 7.71 -1.62
C VAL A 214 9.50 6.61 -0.82
N CYS A 215 10.62 6.10 -1.34
CA CYS A 215 11.58 5.29 -0.61
C CYS A 215 12.91 6.06 -0.52
N LEU A 216 13.67 5.84 0.55
CA LEU A 216 14.98 6.49 0.74
C LEU A 216 16.06 5.42 0.82
N TYR A 217 17.03 5.47 -0.08
CA TYR A 217 18.14 4.51 -0.16
C TYR A 217 19.48 5.17 0.13
N CYS A 218 20.31 4.51 0.94
CA CYS A 218 21.67 4.97 1.28
C CYS A 218 22.64 3.76 1.24
N ASP A 219 23.63 3.83 0.39
CA ASP A 219 24.64 2.77 0.18
C ASP A 219 26.09 3.22 0.50
N GLN A 220 26.24 4.33 1.22
CA GLN A 220 27.55 4.87 1.60
C GLN A 220 28.37 3.92 2.48
N ASP A 221 27.69 3.07 3.27
CA ASP A 221 28.32 1.92 3.90
C ASP A 221 27.99 0.64 3.10
N PRO A 222 28.90 0.12 2.28
CA PRO A 222 28.65 -1.09 1.50
C PRO A 222 28.45 -2.36 2.34
N ALA A 223 28.84 -2.34 3.61
CA ALA A 223 28.60 -3.45 4.53
C ALA A 223 27.16 -3.46 5.05
N GLN A 224 26.52 -2.27 5.11
CA GLN A 224 25.18 -2.10 5.60
C GLN A 224 24.40 -1.01 4.80
N PRO A 225 24.09 -1.26 3.52
CA PRO A 225 23.18 -0.36 2.79
C PRO A 225 21.82 -0.34 3.46
N LEU A 226 21.13 0.81 3.42
CA LEU A 226 19.90 1.08 4.15
C LEU A 226 18.80 1.48 3.16
N LEU A 227 17.59 0.93 3.33
CA LEU A 227 16.40 1.30 2.56
C LEU A 227 15.23 1.57 3.52
N ILE A 228 14.77 2.81 3.60
CA ILE A 228 13.46 3.12 4.17
C ILE A 228 12.44 2.85 3.07
N ALA A 229 11.69 1.77 3.22
CA ALA A 229 10.82 1.23 2.17
C ALA A 229 9.36 1.65 2.33
N GLY A 230 8.96 2.17 3.49
CA GLY A 230 7.55 2.42 3.80
C GLY A 230 6.71 1.16 3.53
N ASP A 231 5.61 1.33 2.81
CA ASP A 231 4.75 0.22 2.41
C ASP A 231 5.10 -0.37 1.05
N GLN A 232 6.14 0.15 0.38
CA GLN A 232 6.59 -0.43 -0.89
C GLN A 232 7.17 -1.83 -0.72
N LEU A 233 7.70 -2.17 0.46
CA LEU A 233 8.21 -3.52 0.76
C LEU A 233 8.07 -3.83 2.25
N ILE A 234 7.17 -4.75 2.60
CA ILE A 234 6.90 -5.22 3.97
C ILE A 234 7.32 -6.70 4.09
N SER A 235 7.80 -7.11 5.28
CA SER A 235 8.47 -8.39 5.45
C SER A 235 7.57 -9.63 5.35
N ARG A 236 6.31 -9.58 5.83
CA ARG A 236 5.45 -10.78 5.96
C ARG A 236 4.12 -10.68 5.22
N ILE A 237 3.61 -9.47 5.00
CA ILE A 237 2.35 -9.23 4.30
C ILE A 237 2.64 -8.57 2.95
N SER A 238 1.77 -8.80 1.98
CA SER A 238 1.73 -7.99 0.76
C SER A 238 1.03 -6.68 1.06
N SER A 239 1.56 -5.58 0.54
CA SER A 239 0.84 -4.32 0.55
C SER A 239 -0.39 -4.41 -0.33
N ASN A 240 -1.48 -3.76 0.05
CA ASN A 240 -2.67 -3.70 -0.80
C ASN A 240 -2.37 -2.85 -2.05
N VAL A 241 -2.75 -3.33 -3.22
CA VAL A 241 -2.51 -2.68 -4.52
C VAL A 241 -3.86 -2.52 -5.25
N PRO A 242 -4.71 -1.56 -4.83
CA PRO A 242 -6.06 -1.47 -5.32
C PRO A 242 -6.19 -0.59 -6.57
N VAL A 243 -7.11 -0.93 -7.47
CA VAL A 243 -7.76 0.05 -8.32
C VAL A 243 -8.82 0.78 -7.50
N ASN A 244 -8.98 2.07 -7.71
CA ASN A 244 -9.95 2.87 -6.97
C ASN A 244 -10.79 3.78 -7.90
N PRO A 245 -11.89 4.38 -7.39
CA PRO A 245 -12.81 5.15 -8.24
C PRO A 245 -12.20 6.35 -8.96
N SER A 246 -11.09 6.88 -8.49
CA SER A 246 -10.42 8.05 -9.11
C SER A 246 -9.67 7.69 -10.38
N GLU A 247 -9.21 6.43 -10.51
CA GLU A 247 -8.46 5.92 -11.67
C GLU A 247 -8.93 4.50 -12.04
N PRO A 248 -10.19 4.34 -12.48
CA PRO A 248 -10.87 3.05 -12.54
C PRO A 248 -10.36 2.10 -13.63
N GLU A 249 -9.53 2.56 -14.56
CA GLU A 249 -8.89 1.76 -15.63
C GLU A 249 -7.39 1.53 -15.36
N ALA A 250 -6.88 1.93 -14.20
CA ALA A 250 -5.48 1.75 -13.84
C ALA A 250 -5.07 0.27 -13.80
N ASN A 251 -3.77 0.02 -13.98
CA ASN A 251 -3.14 -1.28 -13.75
C ASN A 251 -2.05 -1.15 -12.67
N PRO A 252 -2.43 -0.82 -11.43
CA PRO A 252 -1.49 -0.54 -10.35
C PRO A 252 -0.62 -1.75 -10.00
N LEU A 253 -1.10 -2.96 -10.29
CA LEU A 253 -0.33 -4.18 -10.02
C LEU A 253 0.85 -4.32 -11.00
N LYS A 254 0.72 -3.84 -12.25
CA LYS A 254 1.89 -3.72 -13.15
C LYS A 254 2.90 -2.74 -12.58
N ASP A 255 2.45 -1.56 -12.16
CA ASP A 255 3.34 -0.52 -11.59
C ASP A 255 4.03 -1.01 -10.30
N TRP A 256 3.32 -1.81 -9.50
CA TRP A 256 3.87 -2.48 -8.33
C TRP A 256 4.97 -3.48 -8.70
N LEU A 257 4.73 -4.35 -9.67
CA LEU A 257 5.72 -5.33 -10.13
C LEU A 257 6.96 -4.65 -10.74
N ASP A 258 6.77 -3.59 -11.54
CA ASP A 258 7.87 -2.76 -12.06
C ASP A 258 8.67 -2.11 -10.91
N SER A 259 8.01 -1.73 -9.82
CA SER A 259 8.67 -1.19 -8.64
C SER A 259 9.48 -2.24 -7.88
N LEU A 260 9.04 -3.50 -7.85
CA LEU A 260 9.86 -4.60 -7.33
C LEU A 260 11.12 -4.83 -8.16
N ASP A 261 11.02 -4.68 -9.50
CA ASP A 261 12.19 -4.78 -10.40
C ASP A 261 13.21 -3.66 -10.11
N MET A 262 12.73 -2.44 -9.83
CA MET A 262 13.59 -1.34 -9.37
C MET A 262 14.30 -1.69 -8.05
N LEU A 263 13.58 -2.25 -7.07
CA LEU A 263 14.16 -2.64 -5.79
C LEU A 263 15.22 -3.75 -5.94
N ASP A 264 15.07 -4.66 -6.89
CA ASP A 264 16.05 -5.72 -7.18
C ASP A 264 17.38 -5.19 -7.74
N THR A 265 17.44 -3.93 -8.18
CA THR A 265 18.73 -3.30 -8.56
C THR A 265 19.57 -2.87 -7.37
N LEU A 266 19.00 -2.84 -6.16
CA LEU A 266 19.70 -2.42 -4.95
C LEU A 266 20.62 -3.54 -4.41
N ALA A 267 21.58 -3.16 -3.55
CA ALA A 267 22.55 -4.10 -3.00
C ALA A 267 21.89 -5.26 -2.22
N PRO A 268 22.28 -6.53 -2.43
CA PRO A 268 21.63 -7.68 -1.78
C PRO A 268 21.67 -7.67 -0.25
N LYS A 269 22.67 -6.99 0.34
CA LYS A 269 22.84 -6.87 1.80
C LYS A 269 22.03 -5.74 2.43
N THR A 270 21.18 -5.05 1.64
CA THR A 270 20.38 -3.92 2.11
C THR A 270 19.50 -4.31 3.30
N TRP A 271 19.59 -3.52 4.35
CA TRP A 271 18.65 -3.55 5.47
C TRP A 271 17.40 -2.78 5.07
N VAL A 272 16.27 -3.47 5.07
CA VAL A 272 14.98 -2.90 4.72
C VAL A 272 14.25 -2.46 5.96
N MET A 273 13.85 -1.22 6.00
CA MET A 273 13.10 -0.56 7.06
C MET A 273 11.67 -0.30 6.56
N PRO A 274 10.75 -1.26 6.77
CA PRO A 274 9.35 -1.15 6.35
C PRO A 274 8.53 -0.31 7.32
N ALA A 275 7.37 0.18 6.88
CA ALA A 275 6.44 0.89 7.77
C ALA A 275 5.73 -0.05 8.76
N HIS A 276 5.63 -1.32 8.45
CA HIS A 276 5.02 -2.32 9.34
C HIS A 276 5.95 -3.50 9.59
N GLN A 277 5.78 -4.14 10.76
CA GLN A 277 6.54 -5.32 11.20
C GLN A 277 8.00 -4.99 11.57
N GLY A 278 8.97 -5.86 11.27
CA GLY A 278 10.36 -5.72 11.68
C GLY A 278 11.28 -5.24 10.56
N VAL A 279 12.37 -4.57 10.93
CA VAL A 279 13.50 -4.32 10.04
C VAL A 279 14.12 -5.66 9.64
N PHE A 280 14.44 -5.85 8.36
CA PHE A 280 14.89 -7.15 7.86
C PHE A 280 15.98 -7.02 6.78
N THR A 281 16.68 -8.14 6.52
CA THR A 281 17.54 -8.35 5.36
C THR A 281 16.97 -9.47 4.50
N GLY A 282 17.41 -9.54 3.22
CA GLY A 282 16.87 -10.48 2.24
C GLY A 282 15.91 -9.79 1.26
N LEU A 283 16.23 -8.57 0.86
CA LEU A 283 15.44 -7.75 -0.06
C LEU A 283 15.01 -8.54 -1.29
N HIS A 284 15.96 -9.13 -2.05
CA HIS A 284 15.66 -9.87 -3.28
C HIS A 284 14.84 -11.13 -3.04
N LEU A 285 15.02 -11.78 -1.89
CA LEU A 285 14.20 -12.90 -1.51
C LEU A 285 12.74 -12.44 -1.33
N ARG A 286 12.55 -11.30 -0.64
CA ARG A 286 11.21 -10.78 -0.38
C ARG A 286 10.49 -10.30 -1.64
N THR A 287 11.19 -9.64 -2.56
CA THR A 287 10.60 -9.25 -3.86
C THR A 287 10.19 -10.46 -4.68
N GLN A 288 11.00 -11.53 -4.67
CA GLN A 288 10.65 -12.79 -5.31
C GLN A 288 9.39 -13.43 -4.69
N GLU A 289 9.31 -13.53 -3.35
CA GLU A 289 8.13 -14.05 -2.65
C GLU A 289 6.84 -13.30 -3.01
N LEU A 290 6.93 -11.97 -3.15
CA LEU A 290 5.79 -11.14 -3.56
C LEU A 290 5.36 -11.43 -5.01
N ARG A 291 6.29 -11.60 -5.94
CA ARG A 291 5.98 -12.00 -7.33
C ARG A 291 5.31 -13.38 -7.37
N GLU A 292 5.85 -14.34 -6.64
CA GLU A 292 5.29 -15.69 -6.54
C GLU A 292 3.88 -15.67 -5.93
N HIS A 293 3.67 -14.83 -4.90
CA HIS A 293 2.36 -14.64 -4.30
C HIS A 293 1.33 -14.12 -5.34
N HIS A 294 1.67 -13.06 -6.09
CA HIS A 294 0.76 -12.53 -7.12
C HIS A 294 0.58 -13.52 -8.29
N ALA A 295 1.62 -14.23 -8.71
CA ALA A 295 1.50 -15.26 -9.73
C ALA A 295 0.52 -16.37 -9.30
N PHE A 296 0.58 -16.81 -8.03
CA PHE A 296 -0.39 -17.74 -7.47
C PHE A 296 -1.82 -17.20 -7.49
N GLN A 297 -2.02 -15.92 -7.12
CA GLN A 297 -3.33 -15.26 -7.17
C GLN A 297 -3.86 -15.16 -8.61
N PHE A 298 -3.00 -14.84 -9.58
CA PHE A 298 -3.38 -14.82 -11.00
C PHE A 298 -3.90 -16.17 -11.47
N ASP A 299 -3.21 -17.26 -11.13
CA ASP A 299 -3.63 -18.60 -11.47
C ASP A 299 -4.95 -18.97 -10.79
N ALA A 300 -5.11 -18.65 -9.51
CA ALA A 300 -6.33 -18.91 -8.77
C ALA A 300 -7.55 -18.18 -9.36
N ILE A 301 -7.38 -16.92 -9.78
CA ILE A 301 -8.46 -16.14 -10.42
C ILE A 301 -8.83 -16.75 -11.77
N VAL A 302 -7.85 -17.12 -12.59
CA VAL A 302 -8.11 -17.73 -13.90
C VAL A 302 -8.79 -19.10 -13.75
N ASP A 303 -8.33 -19.95 -12.83
CA ASP A 303 -8.94 -21.25 -12.53
C ASP A 303 -10.39 -21.07 -12.07
N LEU A 304 -10.67 -20.07 -11.20
CA LEU A 304 -12.02 -19.75 -10.74
C LEU A 304 -12.94 -19.34 -11.90
N LEU A 305 -12.47 -18.46 -12.79
CA LEU A 305 -13.21 -18.02 -13.96
C LEU A 305 -13.43 -19.15 -14.99
N GLN A 306 -12.50 -20.11 -15.10
CA GLN A 306 -12.68 -21.30 -15.93
C GLN A 306 -13.75 -22.24 -15.38
N GLN A 307 -13.82 -22.38 -14.05
CA GLN A 307 -14.77 -23.27 -13.37
C GLN A 307 -16.21 -22.72 -13.36
N HIS A 308 -16.36 -21.41 -13.13
CA HIS A 308 -17.65 -20.76 -12.91
C HIS A 308 -18.16 -19.95 -14.11
N GLY A 309 -17.34 -19.78 -15.15
CA GLY A 309 -17.68 -18.94 -16.29
C GLY A 309 -17.53 -17.44 -15.97
N GLU A 310 -18.47 -16.62 -16.42
CA GLU A 310 -18.44 -15.18 -16.22
C GLU A 310 -18.81 -14.79 -14.79
N MET A 311 -17.93 -14.03 -14.13
CA MET A 311 -18.13 -13.51 -12.77
C MET A 311 -17.91 -12.00 -12.70
N THR A 312 -18.56 -11.33 -11.76
CA THR A 312 -18.19 -9.95 -11.38
C THR A 312 -16.97 -9.95 -10.47
N ALA A 313 -16.30 -8.79 -10.33
CA ALA A 313 -15.16 -8.68 -9.41
C ALA A 313 -15.57 -8.94 -7.95
N ALA A 314 -16.76 -8.53 -7.54
CA ALA A 314 -17.31 -8.83 -6.20
C ALA A 314 -17.47 -10.35 -5.98
N GLN A 315 -17.99 -11.09 -6.96
CA GLN A 315 -18.09 -12.55 -6.88
C GLN A 315 -16.72 -13.24 -6.80
N VAL A 316 -15.74 -12.75 -7.55
CA VAL A 316 -14.35 -13.23 -7.46
C VAL A 316 -13.78 -12.93 -6.07
N MET A 317 -14.01 -11.73 -5.54
CA MET A 317 -13.59 -11.33 -4.20
C MET A 317 -14.17 -12.25 -3.12
N GLU A 318 -15.49 -12.51 -3.17
CA GLU A 318 -16.17 -13.41 -2.21
C GLU A 318 -15.61 -14.83 -2.24
N ALA A 319 -15.25 -15.32 -3.43
CA ALA A 319 -14.68 -16.67 -3.59
C ALA A 319 -13.25 -16.77 -3.04
N ILE A 320 -12.42 -15.72 -3.23
CA ILE A 320 -11.03 -15.70 -2.77
C ILE A 320 -10.94 -15.36 -1.28
N PHE A 321 -11.79 -14.43 -0.79
CA PHE A 321 -11.78 -13.91 0.58
C PHE A 321 -13.10 -14.20 1.33
N PRO A 322 -13.52 -15.45 1.52
CA PRO A 322 -14.85 -15.79 2.04
C PRO A 322 -15.10 -15.36 3.49
N LYS A 323 -14.06 -14.92 4.21
CA LYS A 323 -14.16 -14.53 5.62
C LYS A 323 -14.24 -13.02 5.85
N LEU A 324 -14.12 -12.19 4.82
CA LEU A 324 -14.21 -10.74 4.96
C LEU A 324 -15.63 -10.32 5.33
N ARG A 325 -15.78 -9.55 6.41
CA ARG A 325 -17.09 -9.06 6.91
C ARG A 325 -17.11 -7.55 7.12
N ASN A 326 -15.94 -6.95 7.38
CA ASN A 326 -15.83 -5.50 7.57
C ASN A 326 -16.00 -4.78 6.22
N PRO A 327 -16.85 -3.75 6.12
CA PRO A 327 -17.08 -3.00 4.88
C PRO A 327 -15.82 -2.39 4.26
N ILE A 328 -14.87 -1.90 5.08
CA ILE A 328 -13.62 -1.33 4.56
C ILE A 328 -12.72 -2.41 3.96
N ASP A 329 -12.62 -3.58 4.63
CA ASP A 329 -11.81 -4.69 4.11
C ASP A 329 -12.39 -5.20 2.79
N GLN A 330 -13.73 -5.24 2.65
CA GLN A 330 -14.40 -5.59 1.39
C GLN A 330 -14.12 -4.55 0.29
N LEU A 331 -14.15 -3.26 0.62
CA LEU A 331 -13.84 -2.17 -0.31
C LEU A 331 -12.41 -2.30 -0.85
N LEU A 332 -11.44 -2.51 0.03
CA LEU A 332 -10.04 -2.72 -0.34
C LEU A 332 -9.86 -4.00 -1.17
N ALA A 333 -10.49 -5.10 -0.78
CA ALA A 333 -10.38 -6.39 -1.47
C ALA A 333 -11.03 -6.35 -2.87
N VAL A 334 -12.14 -5.63 -3.07
CA VAL A 334 -12.71 -5.43 -4.41
C VAL A 334 -11.73 -4.67 -5.29
N GLY A 335 -11.12 -3.58 -4.78
CA GLY A 335 -10.11 -2.82 -5.52
C GLY A 335 -8.90 -3.68 -5.91
N GLU A 336 -8.43 -4.53 -4.99
CA GLU A 336 -7.32 -5.45 -5.24
C GLU A 336 -7.67 -6.53 -6.27
N VAL A 337 -8.87 -7.12 -6.21
CA VAL A 337 -9.33 -8.08 -7.23
C VAL A 337 -9.44 -7.41 -8.60
N VAL A 338 -9.96 -6.18 -8.68
CA VAL A 338 -9.99 -5.42 -9.94
C VAL A 338 -8.57 -5.20 -10.47
N ALA A 339 -7.59 -4.90 -9.62
CA ALA A 339 -6.20 -4.75 -10.03
C ALA A 339 -5.62 -6.05 -10.64
N HIS A 340 -5.90 -7.20 -10.02
CA HIS A 340 -5.51 -8.50 -10.57
C HIS A 340 -6.16 -8.79 -11.92
N LEU A 341 -7.48 -8.52 -12.04
CA LEU A 341 -8.21 -8.69 -13.30
C LEU A 341 -7.66 -7.76 -14.39
N HIS A 342 -7.40 -6.49 -14.07
CA HIS A 342 -6.81 -5.53 -15.00
C HIS A 342 -5.39 -5.92 -15.43
N HIS A 343 -4.60 -6.52 -14.56
CA HIS A 343 -3.28 -7.04 -14.91
C HIS A 343 -3.38 -8.24 -15.87
N LEU A 344 -4.37 -9.10 -15.70
CA LEU A 344 -4.57 -10.29 -16.54
C LEU A 344 -5.17 -9.99 -17.92
N MET A 345 -5.86 -8.86 -18.10
CA MET A 345 -6.48 -8.50 -19.39
C MET A 345 -5.45 -8.20 -20.50
N PRO A 346 -4.43 -7.34 -20.33
CA PRO A 346 -3.46 -7.06 -21.37
C PRO A 346 -2.66 -8.29 -21.82
N VAL A 347 -2.46 -9.26 -20.92
CA VAL A 347 -1.76 -10.52 -21.23
C VAL A 347 -2.70 -11.61 -21.79
N GLY A 348 -3.97 -11.28 -22.04
CA GLY A 348 -4.94 -12.16 -22.69
C GLY A 348 -5.40 -13.35 -21.85
N ARG A 349 -5.19 -13.33 -20.53
CA ARG A 349 -5.64 -14.41 -19.63
C ARG A 349 -7.07 -14.22 -19.15
N VAL A 350 -7.57 -12.99 -19.14
CA VAL A 350 -8.93 -12.60 -18.74
C VAL A 350 -9.49 -11.63 -19.78
N ARG A 351 -10.78 -11.75 -20.07
CA ARG A 351 -11.55 -10.79 -20.85
C ARG A 351 -12.63 -10.15 -20.00
N ARG A 352 -13.00 -8.92 -20.30
CA ARG A 352 -14.07 -8.17 -19.66
C ARG A 352 -15.16 -7.82 -20.67
N ARG A 353 -16.42 -7.87 -20.25
CA ARG A 353 -17.55 -7.26 -20.96
C ARG A 353 -18.45 -6.50 -19.99
N PHE A 354 -19.17 -5.52 -20.49
CA PHE A 354 -20.21 -4.85 -19.73
C PHE A 354 -21.57 -5.54 -19.98
N ASP A 355 -22.29 -5.83 -18.91
CA ASP A 355 -23.65 -6.36 -18.92
C ASP A 355 -24.61 -5.20 -18.76
N ASP A 356 -25.19 -4.70 -19.89
CA ASP A 356 -26.07 -3.53 -19.90
C ASP A 356 -27.37 -3.76 -19.11
N ALA A 357 -27.85 -4.99 -19.02
CA ALA A 357 -29.06 -5.32 -18.25
C ALA A 357 -28.81 -5.28 -16.75
N ALA A 358 -27.67 -5.79 -16.29
CA ALA A 358 -27.29 -5.83 -14.89
C ALA A 358 -26.47 -4.60 -14.44
N GLN A 359 -26.00 -3.76 -15.37
CA GLN A 359 -25.14 -2.59 -15.12
C GLN A 359 -23.84 -2.97 -14.40
N VAL A 360 -23.23 -4.12 -14.72
CA VAL A 360 -22.01 -4.64 -14.11
C VAL A 360 -21.00 -5.09 -15.16
N TYR A 361 -19.72 -5.10 -14.78
CA TYR A 361 -18.66 -5.76 -15.55
C TYR A 361 -18.59 -7.25 -15.19
N ARG A 362 -18.52 -8.08 -16.23
CA ARG A 362 -18.28 -9.51 -16.13
C ARG A 362 -16.93 -9.87 -16.70
N PHE A 363 -16.22 -10.70 -15.99
CA PHE A 363 -14.91 -11.22 -16.34
C PHE A 363 -14.98 -12.69 -16.62
N ALA A 364 -14.25 -13.16 -17.62
CA ALA A 364 -14.13 -14.57 -17.96
C ALA A 364 -12.69 -14.92 -18.35
N ALA A 365 -12.30 -16.17 -18.20
CA ALA A 365 -11.00 -16.65 -18.66
C ALA A 365 -10.89 -16.56 -20.20
N GLY A 366 -9.70 -16.22 -20.73
CA GLY A 366 -9.37 -16.15 -22.15
C GLY A 366 -9.20 -14.74 -22.69
N ALA A 367 -8.76 -14.65 -23.95
CA ALA A 367 -8.45 -13.39 -24.62
C ALA A 367 -9.70 -12.55 -24.92
N ALA A 368 -9.56 -11.23 -24.91
CA ALA A 368 -10.64 -10.29 -25.15
C ALA A 368 -11.10 -10.29 -26.62
N ALA A 369 -12.43 -10.31 -26.84
CA ALA A 369 -13.06 -9.83 -28.05
C ALA A 369 -13.85 -8.57 -27.69
N GLY A 370 -13.27 -7.40 -27.95
CA GLY A 370 -13.98 -6.11 -27.84
C GLY A 370 -14.26 -5.62 -26.43
N ASP A 371 -13.24 -5.27 -25.67
CA ASP A 371 -13.37 -4.69 -24.35
C ASP A 371 -13.92 -3.25 -24.39
N LYS A 372 -14.93 -2.95 -23.56
CA LYS A 372 -15.50 -1.62 -23.39
C LYS A 372 -14.97 -1.03 -22.08
N PRO A 373 -14.14 0.04 -22.13
CA PRO A 373 -13.58 0.65 -20.93
C PRO A 373 -14.66 1.26 -20.04
N LEU A 374 -14.42 1.34 -18.73
CA LEU A 374 -15.34 1.89 -17.70
C LEU A 374 -15.78 3.33 -18.01
N PHE A 375 -14.88 4.12 -18.61
CA PHE A 375 -15.13 5.51 -18.99
C PHE A 375 -14.84 5.74 -20.48
N GLY A 376 -15.05 4.75 -21.33
CA GLY A 376 -14.62 4.70 -22.72
C GLY A 376 -14.60 6.03 -23.43
N VAL A 377 -13.61 6.26 -24.25
CA VAL A 377 -13.70 6.76 -25.62
C VAL A 377 -12.33 6.95 -26.28
N LEU A 378 -11.25 7.20 -25.53
CA LEU A 378 -9.93 7.35 -26.13
C LEU A 378 -8.97 6.28 -25.57
N ARG A 379 -8.47 5.40 -26.42
CA ARG A 379 -7.33 4.54 -26.06
C ARG A 379 -6.07 5.38 -26.04
N VAL A 380 -5.50 5.60 -24.86
CA VAL A 380 -4.14 6.13 -24.75
C VAL A 380 -3.19 4.99 -25.13
N GLN A 381 -2.53 5.11 -26.28
CA GLN A 381 -1.38 4.25 -26.57
C GLN A 381 -0.21 4.76 -25.75
N ALA A 382 0.30 3.94 -24.85
CA ALA A 382 1.55 4.25 -24.16
C ALA A 382 2.66 4.43 -25.20
N ALA A 383 3.32 5.59 -25.16
CA ALA A 383 4.53 5.78 -25.94
C ALA A 383 5.56 4.76 -25.40
N VAL A 384 6.05 3.90 -26.29
CA VAL A 384 7.24 3.07 -25.99
C VAL A 384 8.41 4.06 -25.95
N VAL A 385 8.92 4.34 -24.75
CA VAL A 385 10.15 5.12 -24.53
C VAL A 385 11.32 4.15 -24.49
#